data_b8638d69d5c69a39d89d4acb242b634d
#
_entry.id   b8638d69d5c69a39d89d4acb242b634d
#
_cell.length_a   1.000
_cell.length_b   1.000
_cell.length_c   1.000
_cell.angle_alpha   90.00
_cell.angle_beta   90.00
_cell.angle_gamma   90.00
#
_symmetry.space_group_name_H-M   'P 1'
#
loop_
_entity.id
_entity.type
_entity.pdbx_description
1 polymer ?
#
loop_
_entity_poly.entity_id
_entity_poly.type
_entity_poly.pdbx_seq_one_letter_code
_entity_poly.pdbx_strand_id
1 'polypeptide(L)'
;MRLVGLTVAVLALASSAAAATPVRATMVTSSPAPVVDQPWRYTVTVRSRAGKPLPAKMRLQILFGSLVVGCWKGTAMAQCSGANSGAWIVFKGKRTGVLTWPAQSLGIRLTFQAVVVAETKTLKLRAPVTVQSA
;
A
#
# COMPACT_ATOMS: atom_id res chain seq x y z
N MET A 1 7.15 55.01 -42.53
CA MET A 1 6.59 53.66 -42.31
C MET A 1 7.03 53.16 -40.97
N ARG A 2 6.09 53.12 -40.04
CA ARG A 2 6.39 52.56 -38.70
C ARG A 2 5.94 51.12 -38.69
N LEU A 3 6.85 50.20 -38.63
CA LEU A 3 6.61 48.84 -38.29
C LEU A 3 6.33 48.76 -36.78
N VAL A 4 5.06 48.66 -36.44
CA VAL A 4 4.70 48.27 -35.08
C VAL A 4 4.99 46.81 -34.96
N GLY A 5 6.11 46.48 -34.34
CA GLY A 5 6.41 45.14 -33.95
C GLY A 5 5.39 44.68 -32.93
N LEU A 6 4.46 43.87 -33.36
CA LEU A 6 3.56 43.16 -32.44
C LEU A 6 4.40 42.14 -31.73
N THR A 7 4.86 42.48 -30.54
CA THR A 7 5.48 41.50 -29.68
C THR A 7 4.34 40.64 -29.16
N VAL A 8 4.09 39.53 -29.81
CA VAL A 8 3.26 38.48 -29.26
C VAL A 8 4.01 37.92 -28.06
N ALA A 9 3.67 38.39 -26.88
CA ALA A 9 4.05 37.72 -25.67
C ALA A 9 3.30 36.38 -25.67
N VAL A 10 3.98 35.36 -26.15
CA VAL A 10 3.53 33.99 -25.89
C VAL A 10 3.67 33.80 -24.39
N LEU A 11 2.60 34.06 -23.66
CA LEU A 11 2.44 33.49 -22.34
C LEU A 11 2.43 31.97 -22.59
N ALA A 12 3.57 31.35 -22.46
CA ALA A 12 3.64 29.95 -22.17
C ALA A 12 2.94 29.81 -20.82
N LEU A 13 1.65 29.51 -20.86
CA LEU A 13 1.01 28.86 -19.76
C LEU A 13 1.75 27.52 -19.63
N ALA A 14 2.81 27.55 -18.83
CA ALA A 14 3.25 26.34 -18.20
C ALA A 14 2.04 25.89 -17.43
N SER A 15 1.20 25.06 -18.04
CA SER A 15 0.29 24.25 -17.28
C SER A 15 1.24 23.43 -16.40
N SER A 16 1.46 23.93 -15.19
CA SER A 16 1.82 23.04 -14.12
C SER A 16 0.64 22.10 -14.05
N ALA A 17 0.68 21.02 -14.84
CA ALA A 17 -0.03 19.83 -14.45
C ALA A 17 0.32 19.71 -12.98
N ALA A 18 -0.66 19.94 -12.10
CA ALA A 18 -0.44 19.73 -10.68
C ALA A 18 0.17 18.34 -10.60
N ALA A 19 1.50 18.28 -10.50
CA ALA A 19 2.20 17.03 -10.34
C ALA A 19 1.53 16.42 -9.13
N ALA A 20 0.79 15.32 -9.34
CA ALA A 20 0.12 14.61 -8.28
C ALA A 20 1.14 14.55 -7.15
N THR A 21 0.81 15.10 -5.99
CA THR A 21 1.71 15.19 -4.84
C THR A 21 2.34 13.82 -4.68
N PRO A 22 3.67 13.68 -4.78
CA PRO A 22 4.30 12.36 -4.72
C PRO A 22 3.93 11.70 -3.40
N VAL A 23 3.34 10.52 -3.48
CA VAL A 23 2.97 9.73 -2.31
C VAL A 23 4.11 8.77 -2.03
N ARG A 24 4.56 8.74 -0.79
CA ARG A 24 5.52 7.74 -0.30
C ARG A 24 4.79 6.80 0.64
N ALA A 25 4.81 5.53 0.31
CA ALA A 25 4.25 4.49 1.16
C ALA A 25 5.32 3.44 1.44
N THR A 26 5.40 3.02 2.69
CA THR A 26 6.32 1.98 3.14
C THR A 26 5.60 1.01 4.05
N MET A 27 6.08 -0.23 4.07
CA MET A 27 5.59 -1.25 5.00
C MET A 27 6.77 -1.87 5.72
N VAL A 28 6.65 -1.96 7.04
CA VAL A 28 7.59 -2.65 7.90
C VAL A 28 6.85 -3.75 8.62
N THR A 29 7.46 -4.93 8.66
CA THR A 29 6.91 -6.08 9.38
C THR A 29 7.86 -6.50 10.49
N SER A 30 7.31 -7.16 11.52
CA SER A 30 8.12 -7.61 12.66
C SER A 30 9.12 -8.69 12.28
N SER A 31 8.83 -9.49 11.27
CA SER A 31 9.71 -10.57 10.81
C SER A 31 9.27 -11.08 9.43
N PRO A 32 10.21 -11.51 8.56
CA PRO A 32 9.88 -12.27 7.36
C PRO A 32 9.54 -13.74 7.66
N ALA A 33 9.72 -14.18 8.91
CA ALA A 33 9.49 -15.54 9.37
C ALA A 33 8.52 -15.57 10.55
N PRO A 34 7.24 -15.23 10.32
CA PRO A 34 6.24 -15.30 11.40
C PRO A 34 6.12 -16.71 11.96
N VAL A 35 5.85 -16.80 13.25
CA VAL A 35 5.64 -18.09 13.92
C VAL A 35 4.13 -18.36 14.00
N VAL A 36 3.75 -19.60 13.75
CA VAL A 36 2.35 -20.05 13.82
C VAL A 36 1.70 -19.61 15.14
N ASP A 37 0.51 -19.03 15.03
CA ASP A 37 -0.35 -18.59 16.16
C ASP A 37 0.27 -17.56 17.08
N GLN A 38 1.41 -16.96 16.71
CA GLN A 38 2.03 -15.88 17.46
C GLN A 38 1.68 -14.52 16.85
N PRO A 39 1.59 -13.47 17.66
CA PRO A 39 1.35 -12.14 17.13
C PRO A 39 2.46 -11.71 16.15
N TRP A 40 2.03 -11.22 15.01
CA TRP A 40 2.91 -10.67 13.99
C TRP A 40 2.40 -9.30 13.61
N ARG A 41 3.31 -8.33 13.56
CA ARG A 41 2.96 -6.92 13.38
C ARG A 41 3.40 -6.41 12.03
N TYR A 42 2.56 -5.57 11.45
CA TYR A 42 2.90 -4.77 10.29
C TYR A 42 2.62 -3.30 10.58
N THR A 43 3.38 -2.43 9.94
CA THR A 43 3.16 -0.99 9.97
C THR A 43 3.22 -0.45 8.55
N VAL A 44 2.16 0.21 8.13
CA VAL A 44 2.09 0.91 6.85
C VAL A 44 2.14 2.41 7.13
N THR A 45 3.05 3.10 6.44
CA THR A 45 3.22 4.54 6.55
C THR A 45 2.96 5.17 5.20
N VAL A 46 2.13 6.20 5.15
CA VAL A 46 1.78 6.93 3.93
C VAL A 46 1.99 8.41 4.15
N ARG A 47 2.93 8.99 3.40
CA ARG A 47 3.31 10.38 3.56
C ARG A 47 3.45 11.07 2.21
N SER A 48 3.31 12.39 2.20
CA SER A 48 3.71 13.21 1.08
C SER A 48 5.24 13.25 0.97
N ARG A 49 5.74 13.75 -0.15
CA ARG A 49 7.18 13.96 -0.34
C ARG A 49 7.79 14.84 0.76
N ALA A 50 7.02 15.80 1.28
CA ALA A 50 7.44 16.68 2.36
C ALA A 50 7.36 16.03 3.75
N GLY A 51 6.94 14.77 3.84
CA GLY A 51 6.81 14.02 5.10
C GLY A 51 5.49 14.23 5.82
N LYS A 52 4.51 14.89 5.22
CA LYS A 52 3.18 15.06 5.79
C LYS A 52 2.39 13.76 5.79
N PRO A 53 1.75 13.39 6.90
CA PRO A 53 0.84 12.25 6.91
C PRO A 53 -0.34 12.51 5.97
N LEU A 54 -0.69 11.50 5.16
CA LEU A 54 -1.78 11.59 4.20
C LEU A 54 -2.92 10.66 4.58
N PRO A 55 -4.18 11.07 4.31
CA PRO A 55 -5.31 10.16 4.36
C PRO A 55 -5.12 9.05 3.33
N ALA A 56 -5.41 7.82 3.74
CA ALA A 56 -5.27 6.65 2.89
C ALA A 56 -6.29 5.59 3.27
N LYS A 57 -6.45 4.63 2.37
CA LYS A 57 -7.16 3.38 2.65
C LYS A 57 -6.35 2.23 2.08
N MET A 58 -6.46 1.07 2.67
CA MET A 58 -5.73 -0.10 2.21
C MET A 58 -6.56 -1.37 2.32
N ARG A 59 -6.21 -2.34 1.49
CA ARG A 59 -6.62 -3.73 1.59
C ARG A 59 -5.41 -4.57 1.94
N LEU A 60 -5.59 -5.51 2.87
CA LEU A 60 -4.55 -6.47 3.21
C LEU A 60 -4.87 -7.80 2.53
N GLN A 61 -3.86 -8.33 1.85
CA GLN A 61 -3.98 -9.56 1.09
C GLN A 61 -2.79 -10.47 1.34
N ILE A 62 -3.01 -11.76 1.20
CA ILE A 62 -1.96 -12.78 1.20
C ILE A 62 -1.95 -13.40 -0.18
N LEU A 63 -0.78 -13.44 -0.80
CA LEU A 63 -0.58 -13.98 -2.13
C LEU A 63 0.24 -15.26 -2.07
N PHE A 64 -0.18 -16.23 -2.85
CA PHE A 64 0.64 -17.39 -3.24
C PHE A 64 1.03 -17.19 -4.71
N GLY A 65 2.32 -16.93 -4.95
CA GLY A 65 2.73 -16.41 -6.24
C GLY A 65 2.04 -15.08 -6.54
N SER A 66 1.31 -15.01 -7.64
CA SER A 66 0.52 -13.83 -8.04
C SER A 66 -0.95 -13.92 -7.63
N LEU A 67 -1.37 -15.03 -7.02
CA LEU A 67 -2.77 -15.26 -6.68
C LEU A 67 -3.09 -14.80 -5.27
N VAL A 68 -4.16 -14.05 -5.11
CA VAL A 68 -4.69 -13.73 -3.79
C VAL A 68 -5.36 -14.97 -3.23
N VAL A 69 -4.88 -15.43 -2.08
CA VAL A 69 -5.41 -16.63 -1.38
C VAL A 69 -6.01 -16.29 -0.02
N GLY A 70 -5.73 -15.11 0.50
CA GLY A 70 -6.30 -14.63 1.76
C GLY A 70 -6.42 -13.11 1.77
N CYS A 71 -7.30 -12.59 2.60
CA CYS A 71 -7.47 -11.15 2.77
C CYS A 71 -8.08 -10.81 4.12
N TRP A 72 -7.93 -9.56 4.52
CA TRP A 72 -8.57 -9.00 5.69
C TRP A 72 -10.06 -8.78 5.43
N LYS A 73 -10.92 -9.41 6.23
CA LYS A 73 -12.38 -9.33 6.10
C LYS A 73 -13.02 -8.24 6.98
N GLY A 74 -12.20 -7.46 7.66
CA GLY A 74 -12.66 -6.44 8.60
C GLY A 74 -12.48 -6.82 10.07
N THR A 75 -12.45 -8.10 10.38
CA THR A 75 -12.25 -8.63 11.74
C THR A 75 -11.11 -9.63 11.83
N ALA A 76 -10.83 -10.34 10.77
CA ALA A 76 -9.77 -11.34 10.69
C ALA A 76 -9.32 -11.56 9.24
N MET A 77 -8.16 -12.17 9.09
CA MET A 77 -7.73 -12.73 7.81
C MET A 77 -8.50 -14.03 7.54
N ALA A 78 -8.95 -14.20 6.31
CA ALA A 78 -9.67 -15.38 5.89
C ALA A 78 -9.39 -15.70 4.43
N GLN A 79 -9.77 -16.88 3.99
CA GLN A 79 -9.68 -17.28 2.59
C GLN A 79 -10.47 -16.32 1.71
N CYS A 80 -9.87 -15.89 0.62
CA CYS A 80 -10.53 -15.10 -0.41
C CYS A 80 -9.77 -15.24 -1.73
N SER A 81 -10.37 -14.78 -2.80
CA SER A 81 -9.77 -14.75 -4.12
C SER A 81 -10.13 -13.45 -4.85
N GLY A 82 -9.31 -13.08 -5.82
CA GLY A 82 -9.51 -11.89 -6.64
C GLY A 82 -8.66 -10.70 -6.21
N ALA A 83 -8.20 -9.95 -7.18
CA ALA A 83 -7.27 -8.84 -6.99
C ALA A 83 -7.85 -7.68 -6.15
N ASN A 84 -9.18 -7.55 -6.11
CA ASN A 84 -9.87 -6.48 -5.39
C ASN A 84 -10.50 -6.96 -4.07
N SER A 85 -10.10 -8.14 -3.59
CA SER A 85 -10.64 -8.68 -2.35
C SER A 85 -10.02 -8.04 -1.11
N GLY A 86 -10.77 -8.02 -0.04
CA GLY A 86 -10.39 -7.45 1.24
C GLY A 86 -11.21 -6.22 1.63
N ALA A 87 -11.46 -6.08 2.91
CA ALA A 87 -12.13 -4.90 3.46
C ALA A 87 -11.17 -3.71 3.48
N TRP A 88 -11.70 -2.52 3.21
CA TRP A 88 -10.92 -1.30 3.32
C TRP A 88 -10.63 -0.97 4.78
N ILE A 89 -9.38 -0.63 5.06
CA ILE A 89 -8.93 -0.04 6.32
C ILE A 89 -8.60 1.42 6.01
N VAL A 90 -9.34 2.33 6.64
CA VAL A 90 -9.12 3.78 6.46
C VAL A 90 -8.21 4.26 7.57
N PHE A 91 -7.17 5.02 7.20
CA PHE A 91 -6.21 5.56 8.16
C PHE A 91 -5.58 6.85 7.64
N LYS A 92 -4.84 7.54 8.49
CA LYS A 92 -4.07 8.73 8.12
C LYS A 92 -2.63 8.56 8.58
N GLY A 93 -1.71 8.63 7.65
CA GLY A 93 -0.26 8.66 7.87
C GLY A 93 0.35 7.33 8.27
N LYS A 94 -0.21 6.64 9.25
CA LYS A 94 0.37 5.40 9.79
C LYS A 94 -0.72 4.48 10.32
N ARG A 95 -0.58 3.21 10.03
CA ARG A 95 -1.42 2.16 10.59
C ARG A 95 -0.56 0.97 10.99
N THR A 96 -0.65 0.57 12.25
CA THR A 96 -0.05 -0.65 12.77
C THR A 96 -1.16 -1.66 13.04
N GLY A 97 -0.97 -2.88 12.59
CA GLY A 97 -1.90 -3.98 12.85
C GLY A 97 -1.17 -5.22 13.36
N VAL A 98 -1.93 -6.11 13.96
CA VAL A 98 -1.44 -7.38 14.47
C VAL A 98 -2.24 -8.50 13.82
N LEU A 99 -1.54 -9.50 13.32
CA LEU A 99 -2.12 -10.69 12.71
C LEU A 99 -1.53 -11.94 13.36
N THR A 100 -2.25 -13.04 13.25
CA THR A 100 -1.73 -14.38 13.51
C THR A 100 -1.76 -15.18 12.21
N TRP A 101 -0.78 -16.05 12.05
CA TRP A 101 -0.67 -16.89 10.87
C TRP A 101 -1.12 -18.31 11.22
N PRO A 102 -2.05 -18.91 10.45
CA PRO A 102 -2.57 -20.23 10.77
C PRO A 102 -1.57 -21.34 10.43
N ALA A 103 -1.73 -22.48 11.06
CA ALA A 103 -0.90 -23.65 10.82
C ALA A 103 -0.90 -24.12 9.35
N GLN A 104 -1.99 -23.88 8.61
CA GLN A 104 -2.09 -24.23 7.19
C GLN A 104 -1.07 -23.49 6.31
N SER A 105 -0.54 -22.36 6.77
CA SER A 105 0.47 -21.59 6.03
C SER A 105 1.91 -22.02 6.33
N LEU A 106 2.10 -22.98 7.25
CA LEU A 106 3.42 -23.44 7.67
C LEU A 106 4.29 -23.88 6.50
N GLY A 107 5.48 -23.29 6.40
CA GLY A 107 6.49 -23.66 5.39
C GLY A 107 6.16 -23.17 3.98
N ILE A 108 5.02 -22.58 3.75
CA ILE A 108 4.62 -22.07 2.44
C ILE A 108 5.20 -20.66 2.25
N ARG A 109 5.85 -20.43 1.12
CA ARG A 109 6.34 -19.11 0.76
C ARG A 109 5.17 -18.26 0.27
N LEU A 110 4.84 -17.22 1.03
CA LEU A 110 3.73 -16.33 0.78
C LEU A 110 4.22 -14.88 0.66
N THR A 111 3.35 -14.01 0.16
CA THR A 111 3.57 -12.57 0.16
C THR A 111 2.44 -11.89 0.91
N PHE A 112 2.80 -11.12 1.93
CA PHE A 112 1.87 -10.21 2.59
C PHE A 112 1.83 -8.91 1.79
N GLN A 113 0.65 -8.50 1.34
CA GLN A 113 0.48 -7.33 0.48
C GLN A 113 -0.51 -6.35 1.08
N ALA A 114 -0.12 -5.08 1.11
CA ALA A 114 -1.03 -3.98 1.36
C ALA A 114 -1.25 -3.22 0.05
N VAL A 115 -2.49 -3.18 -0.41
CA VAL A 115 -2.90 -2.35 -1.56
C VAL A 115 -3.37 -1.02 -1.01
N VAL A 116 -2.54 -0.01 -1.13
CA VAL A 116 -2.76 1.31 -0.54
C VAL A 116 -3.24 2.27 -1.60
N VAL A 117 -4.32 2.99 -1.29
CA VAL A 117 -4.83 4.08 -2.12
C VAL A 117 -4.71 5.38 -1.31
N ALA A 118 -3.94 6.31 -1.83
CA ALA A 118 -3.76 7.63 -1.25
C ALA A 118 -3.73 8.66 -2.38
N GLU A 119 -4.40 9.79 -2.19
CA GLU A 119 -4.65 10.74 -3.26
C GLU A 119 -5.31 10.02 -4.46
N THR A 120 -4.71 10.07 -5.63
CA THR A 120 -5.18 9.36 -6.82
C THR A 120 -4.29 8.16 -7.15
N LYS A 121 -3.41 7.74 -6.21
CA LYS A 121 -2.42 6.71 -6.44
C LYS A 121 -2.79 5.41 -5.77
N THR A 122 -2.55 4.29 -6.45
CA THR A 122 -2.62 2.94 -5.90
C THR A 122 -1.21 2.38 -5.84
N LEU A 123 -0.80 1.98 -4.65
CA LEU A 123 0.53 1.44 -4.39
C LEU A 123 0.38 0.04 -3.78
N LYS A 124 1.19 -0.89 -4.24
CA LYS A 124 1.23 -2.26 -3.70
C LYS A 124 2.51 -2.43 -2.91
N LEU A 125 2.36 -2.58 -1.60
CA LEU A 125 3.46 -2.83 -0.69
C LEU A 125 3.51 -4.32 -0.38
N ARG A 126 4.66 -4.95 -0.57
CA ARG A 126 4.82 -6.40 -0.47
C ARG A 126 5.93 -6.78 0.49
N ALA A 127 5.68 -7.78 1.29
CA ALA A 127 6.65 -8.39 2.18
C ALA A 127 6.60 -9.91 2.00
N PRO A 128 7.69 -10.55 1.56
CA PRO A 128 7.74 -12.00 1.51
C PRO A 128 7.76 -12.57 2.94
N VAL A 129 6.99 -13.61 3.17
CA VAL A 129 6.91 -14.28 4.45
C VAL A 129 6.93 -15.79 4.26
N THR A 130 7.57 -16.49 5.21
CA THR A 130 7.49 -17.95 5.32
C THR A 130 7.21 -18.29 6.77
N VAL A 131 6.05 -18.89 7.03
CA VAL A 131 5.60 -19.18 8.38
C VAL A 131 6.40 -20.35 8.96
N GLN A 132 6.85 -20.19 10.20
CA GLN A 132 7.65 -21.15 10.92
C GLN A 132 6.85 -21.84 12.02
N SER A 133 7.25 -23.05 12.37
CA SER A 133 6.74 -23.71 13.56
C SER A 133 7.26 -23.06 14.84
N ALA A 134 6.47 -23.16 15.87
CA ALA A 134 6.89 -22.71 17.20
C ALA A 134 8.07 -23.51 17.74
#